data_8bfc3ea2aaa3c3e1cf94a9f53ae88f92
#
_entry.id   8bfc3ea2aaa3c3e1cf94a9f53ae88f92
#
_cell.length_a   1.000
_cell.length_b   1.000
_cell.length_c   1.000
_cell.angle_alpha   90.00
_cell.angle_beta   90.00
_cell.angle_gamma   90.00
#
_symmetry.space_group_name_H-M   'P 1'
#
loop_
_entity.id
_entity.type
_entity.pdbx_description
1 polymer ?
#
loop_
_entity_poly.entity_id
_entity_poly.type
_entity_poly.pdbx_seq_one_letter_code
_entity_poly.pdbx_strand_id
1 'polypeptide(L)'
;MKHPVDTSAWGEFVVGELFDIQLSDGDNKPKKLPKGTIPLVSAGNTNNGVVGSFESNTIIFPAHSITVDMFGQAFYQPKEFQAVSHGRVNVLVPSFENNENIGQFIVTILNAQCQKYSFTEMLTSKKIKAESIPLPLKPSADPSNYTQADIDWDYMDTVMSRVTEKAKERLANLPQPTDKKKTPVDTSSWGEFVVGKLFDKCDLKRIKPDFNKHSDLSSTPSEEFNLPLINAKVGNNDIMYYGRSSDWESETMTLDIVNDGAASTGMVYAQPQATGTLYNAYQIKLKPSVHQNLTVSQLLFLATTTQASIQNKFSYENKAIWNKVQAESIPLPLKPSADPSNYTQDDIAWDYMDSFMQAIEEKAHARVVSLEEQI
;
A
#
# COMPACT_ATOMS: atom_id res chain seq x y z
N MET A 1 -8.58 -5.23 24.49
CA MET A 1 -9.74 -5.52 23.60
C MET A 1 -10.31 -4.18 23.15
N LYS A 2 -10.28 -3.88 21.85
CA LYS A 2 -10.94 -2.69 21.30
C LYS A 2 -12.45 -2.97 21.32
N HIS A 3 -13.21 -2.25 22.12
CA HIS A 3 -14.66 -2.31 22.02
C HIS A 3 -15.04 -1.67 20.68
N PRO A 4 -15.78 -2.36 19.79
CA PRO A 4 -16.31 -1.73 18.59
C PRO A 4 -17.19 -0.54 18.99
N VAL A 5 -17.18 0.52 18.17
CA VAL A 5 -18.11 1.65 18.36
C VAL A 5 -19.52 1.11 18.23
N ASP A 6 -20.36 1.35 19.21
CA ASP A 6 -21.78 0.99 19.13
C ASP A 6 -22.48 1.95 18.15
N THR A 7 -22.91 1.40 17.02
CA THR A 7 -23.62 2.13 15.97
C THR A 7 -25.12 1.84 15.94
N SER A 8 -25.65 1.15 16.94
CA SER A 8 -27.07 0.74 17.00
C SER A 8 -28.05 1.93 17.01
N ALA A 9 -27.61 3.08 17.47
CA ALA A 9 -28.40 4.32 17.50
C ALA A 9 -28.08 5.28 16.33
N TRP A 10 -27.41 4.80 15.26
CA TRP A 10 -27.09 5.62 14.09
C TRP A 10 -28.19 5.50 13.04
N GLY A 11 -28.38 6.59 12.28
CA GLY A 11 -29.31 6.62 11.14
C GLY A 11 -28.60 6.40 9.81
N GLU A 12 -29.28 5.82 8.84
CA GLU A 12 -28.80 5.64 7.47
C GLU A 12 -29.15 6.88 6.61
N PHE A 13 -28.17 7.47 5.95
CA PHE A 13 -28.34 8.67 5.14
C PHE A 13 -27.80 8.46 3.73
N VAL A 14 -28.59 8.86 2.74
CA VAL A 14 -28.22 8.77 1.32
C VAL A 14 -27.17 9.83 0.99
N VAL A 15 -26.04 9.42 0.44
CA VAL A 15 -24.92 10.31 0.13
C VAL A 15 -25.33 11.45 -0.80
N GLY A 16 -26.17 11.18 -1.80
CA GLY A 16 -26.65 12.20 -2.73
C GLY A 16 -27.64 13.22 -2.15
N GLU A 17 -28.08 13.03 -0.89
CA GLU A 17 -28.90 14.02 -0.17
C GLU A 17 -28.02 14.91 0.74
N LEU A 18 -26.83 14.42 1.13
CA LEU A 18 -25.88 15.14 1.95
C LEU A 18 -24.87 15.93 1.11
N PHE A 19 -24.60 15.48 -0.11
CA PHE A 19 -23.56 16.05 -0.97
C PHE A 19 -24.07 16.33 -2.38
N ASP A 20 -23.63 17.44 -2.96
CA ASP A 20 -23.66 17.64 -4.40
C ASP A 20 -22.48 16.89 -5.03
N ILE A 21 -22.79 15.93 -5.91
CA ILE A 21 -21.76 15.05 -6.50
C ILE A 21 -21.39 15.58 -7.88
N GLN A 22 -20.14 15.99 -7.98
CA GLN A 22 -19.58 16.62 -9.16
C GLN A 22 -18.47 15.77 -9.78
N LEU A 23 -18.27 15.96 -11.09
CA LEU A 23 -17.17 15.37 -11.85
C LEU A 23 -16.35 16.49 -12.50
N SER A 24 -15.06 16.29 -12.65
CA SER A 24 -14.22 17.19 -13.42
C SER A 24 -14.58 17.12 -14.90
N ASP A 25 -14.61 18.26 -15.54
CA ASP A 25 -14.68 18.41 -16.99
C ASP A 25 -13.27 18.45 -17.63
N GLY A 26 -13.23 18.48 -18.98
CA GLY A 26 -11.97 18.61 -19.73
C GLY A 26 -11.07 17.38 -19.72
N ASP A 27 -9.81 17.54 -20.16
CA ASP A 27 -8.76 16.49 -20.25
C ASP A 27 -7.61 16.79 -19.28
N ASN A 28 -7.88 16.68 -17.99
CA ASN A 28 -6.91 16.90 -16.92
C ASN A 28 -6.01 15.69 -16.73
N LYS A 29 -4.99 15.57 -17.58
CA LYS A 29 -3.95 14.54 -17.42
C LYS A 29 -2.67 15.17 -16.86
N PRO A 30 -2.08 14.62 -15.78
CA PRO A 30 -0.87 15.20 -15.15
C PRO A 30 0.27 15.46 -16.13
N LYS A 31 0.46 14.60 -17.15
CA LYS A 31 1.52 14.73 -18.17
C LYS A 31 1.30 15.91 -19.13
N LYS A 32 0.10 16.45 -19.22
CA LYS A 32 -0.26 17.52 -20.17
C LYS A 32 -0.40 18.89 -19.52
N LEU A 33 -0.50 18.95 -18.20
CA LEU A 33 -0.73 20.19 -17.48
C LEU A 33 0.59 20.86 -17.10
N PRO A 34 0.73 22.19 -17.29
CA PRO A 34 1.83 22.96 -16.76
C PRO A 34 1.90 22.86 -15.22
N LYS A 35 3.11 22.92 -14.66
CA LYS A 35 3.29 23.01 -13.22
C LYS A 35 2.70 24.31 -12.68
N GLY A 36 2.01 24.24 -11.55
CA GLY A 36 1.32 25.36 -10.90
C GLY A 36 1.14 25.12 -9.42
N THR A 37 0.15 25.77 -8.82
CA THR A 37 -0.08 25.76 -7.36
C THR A 37 -1.31 24.99 -6.93
N ILE A 38 -2.20 24.62 -7.86
CA ILE A 38 -3.47 23.95 -7.54
C ILE A 38 -3.27 22.44 -7.50
N PRO A 39 -3.56 21.77 -6.36
CA PRO A 39 -3.49 20.32 -6.26
C PRO A 39 -4.37 19.64 -7.30
N LEU A 40 -3.87 18.57 -7.93
CA LEU A 40 -4.63 17.71 -8.83
C LEU A 40 -4.85 16.36 -8.15
N VAL A 41 -6.12 16.01 -7.92
CA VAL A 41 -6.53 14.74 -7.33
C VAL A 41 -6.81 13.71 -8.43
N SER A 42 -6.29 12.51 -8.25
CA SER A 42 -6.50 11.34 -9.13
C SER A 42 -6.87 10.12 -8.29
N ALA A 43 -7.28 9.05 -8.93
CA ALA A 43 -7.42 7.75 -8.26
C ALA A 43 -6.07 7.29 -7.70
N GLY A 44 -6.05 6.89 -6.43
CA GLY A 44 -4.84 6.45 -5.74
C GLY A 44 -5.06 6.39 -4.23
N ASN A 45 -4.17 5.70 -3.52
CA ASN A 45 -4.30 5.41 -2.10
C ASN A 45 -3.27 6.14 -1.21
N THR A 46 -2.54 7.09 -1.76
CA THR A 46 -1.50 7.86 -1.04
C THR A 46 -1.69 9.36 -1.25
N ASN A 47 -1.14 10.17 -0.33
CA ASN A 47 -1.12 11.62 -0.41
C ASN A 47 -2.50 12.25 -0.70
N ASN A 48 -3.58 11.73 -0.08
CA ASN A 48 -4.97 12.13 -0.32
C ASN A 48 -5.38 12.11 -1.81
N GLY A 49 -4.80 11.21 -2.61
CA GLY A 49 -5.01 11.15 -4.04
C GLY A 49 -4.32 12.25 -4.84
N VAL A 50 -3.57 13.16 -4.21
CA VAL A 50 -2.90 14.29 -4.88
C VAL A 50 -1.64 13.80 -5.62
N VAL A 51 -1.64 13.95 -6.93
CA VAL A 51 -0.54 13.54 -7.84
C VAL A 51 0.43 14.66 -8.17
N GLY A 52 0.19 15.87 -7.69
CA GLY A 52 1.02 17.04 -7.86
C GLY A 52 0.20 18.31 -7.90
N SER A 53 0.87 19.46 -8.13
CA SER A 53 0.22 20.76 -8.29
C SER A 53 0.45 21.30 -9.70
N PHE A 54 -0.60 21.82 -10.31
CA PHE A 54 -0.62 22.25 -11.71
C PHE A 54 -1.38 23.57 -11.87
N GLU A 55 -1.20 24.22 -13.03
CA GLU A 55 -2.14 25.25 -13.45
C GLU A 55 -3.49 24.60 -13.78
N SER A 56 -4.56 25.34 -13.57
CA SER A 56 -5.91 24.83 -13.90
C SER A 56 -6.49 25.57 -15.10
N ASN A 57 -7.09 24.81 -16.00
CA ASN A 57 -7.97 25.29 -17.09
C ASN A 57 -9.37 24.68 -16.97
N THR A 58 -9.72 24.09 -15.84
CA THR A 58 -10.97 23.38 -15.58
C THR A 58 -11.59 23.82 -14.25
N ILE A 59 -12.67 23.14 -13.84
CA ILE A 59 -13.34 23.41 -12.55
C ILE A 59 -12.34 23.26 -11.39
N ILE A 60 -12.30 24.27 -10.52
CA ILE A 60 -11.66 24.24 -9.22
C ILE A 60 -12.76 23.93 -8.21
N PHE A 61 -12.59 22.82 -7.50
CA PHE A 61 -13.51 22.38 -6.47
C PHE A 61 -13.18 23.06 -5.13
N PRO A 62 -14.19 23.35 -4.30
CA PRO A 62 -14.01 24.05 -3.04
C PRO A 62 -13.23 23.20 -2.02
N ALA A 63 -12.50 23.88 -1.14
CA ALA A 63 -11.95 23.29 0.07
C ALA A 63 -13.06 22.61 0.89
N HIS A 64 -12.65 21.74 1.81
CA HIS A 64 -13.54 20.97 2.68
C HIS A 64 -14.50 19.99 1.95
N SER A 65 -14.21 19.68 0.69
CA SER A 65 -14.89 18.62 -0.05
C SER A 65 -14.30 17.24 0.26
N ILE A 66 -15.03 16.19 -0.09
CA ILE A 66 -14.56 14.81 -0.04
C ILE A 66 -14.42 14.28 -1.46
N THR A 67 -13.34 13.59 -1.76
CA THR A 67 -13.17 12.88 -3.03
C THR A 67 -13.32 11.39 -2.82
N VAL A 68 -14.00 10.70 -3.73
CA VAL A 68 -14.09 9.24 -3.75
C VAL A 68 -13.73 8.76 -5.15
N ASP A 69 -12.68 7.97 -5.27
CA ASP A 69 -12.25 7.49 -6.57
C ASP A 69 -13.09 6.32 -7.09
N MET A 70 -12.85 5.91 -8.33
CA MET A 70 -13.58 4.82 -8.97
C MET A 70 -13.37 3.45 -8.32
N PHE A 71 -12.42 3.31 -7.39
CA PHE A 71 -12.15 2.10 -6.62
C PHE A 71 -12.72 2.16 -5.20
N GLY A 72 -13.40 3.26 -4.86
CA GLY A 72 -14.04 3.46 -3.56
C GLY A 72 -13.14 4.08 -2.50
N GLN A 73 -11.94 4.54 -2.86
CA GLN A 73 -11.04 5.20 -1.91
C GLN A 73 -11.47 6.65 -1.70
N ALA A 74 -11.80 7.01 -0.46
CA ALA A 74 -12.24 8.35 -0.07
C ALA A 74 -11.13 9.13 0.62
N PHE A 75 -11.08 10.47 0.39
CA PHE A 75 -10.18 11.41 1.05
C PHE A 75 -10.85 12.77 1.28
N TYR A 76 -10.57 13.37 2.42
CA TYR A 76 -10.91 14.76 2.70
C TYR A 76 -9.89 15.71 2.06
N GLN A 77 -10.38 16.77 1.42
CA GLN A 77 -9.56 17.77 0.73
C GLN A 77 -9.61 19.10 1.49
N PRO A 78 -8.55 19.45 2.23
CA PRO A 78 -8.55 20.63 3.09
C PRO A 78 -8.41 21.97 2.34
N LYS A 79 -8.05 21.92 1.06
CA LYS A 79 -7.80 23.08 0.18
C LYS A 79 -8.59 22.96 -1.11
N GLU A 80 -8.72 24.06 -1.82
CA GLU A 80 -9.20 24.04 -3.20
C GLU A 80 -8.31 23.16 -4.08
N PHE A 81 -8.92 22.43 -5.00
CA PHE A 81 -8.24 21.46 -5.86
C PHE A 81 -8.94 21.30 -7.21
N GLN A 82 -8.27 20.65 -8.12
CA GLN A 82 -8.82 20.14 -9.37
C GLN A 82 -8.76 18.62 -9.38
N ALA A 83 -9.57 17.95 -10.19
CA ALA A 83 -9.58 16.50 -10.27
C ALA A 83 -9.35 16.03 -11.71
N VAL A 84 -8.77 14.83 -11.86
CA VAL A 84 -8.62 14.20 -13.18
C VAL A 84 -9.98 13.90 -13.79
N SER A 85 -10.08 14.03 -15.10
CA SER A 85 -11.30 13.82 -15.88
C SER A 85 -11.68 12.33 -16.04
N HIS A 86 -12.75 12.08 -16.78
CA HIS A 86 -13.28 10.77 -17.17
C HIS A 86 -13.90 9.95 -16.02
N GLY A 87 -14.49 10.62 -15.01
CA GLY A 87 -15.22 9.95 -13.94
C GLY A 87 -14.34 9.09 -13.00
N ARG A 88 -13.02 9.34 -12.98
CA ARG A 88 -12.10 8.60 -12.11
C ARG A 88 -12.17 9.03 -10.66
N VAL A 89 -12.64 10.24 -10.41
CA VAL A 89 -12.79 10.80 -9.07
C VAL A 89 -14.17 11.47 -9.02
N ASN A 90 -14.99 11.08 -8.07
CA ASN A 90 -16.23 11.75 -7.70
C ASN A 90 -15.89 12.77 -6.62
N VAL A 91 -16.33 14.02 -6.81
CA VAL A 91 -16.17 15.10 -5.82
C VAL A 91 -17.49 15.27 -5.11
N LEU A 92 -17.49 15.11 -3.81
CA LEU A 92 -18.63 15.27 -2.91
C LEU A 92 -18.52 16.63 -2.25
N VAL A 93 -19.25 17.61 -2.76
CA VAL A 93 -19.34 18.97 -2.17
C VAL A 93 -20.44 18.93 -1.10
N PRO A 94 -20.11 19.18 0.19
CA PRO A 94 -21.09 19.06 1.27
C PRO A 94 -22.16 20.13 1.19
N SER A 95 -23.42 19.76 1.48
CA SER A 95 -24.55 20.69 1.64
C SER A 95 -24.69 21.22 3.08
N PHE A 96 -23.76 20.86 3.96
CA PHE A 96 -23.68 21.22 5.37
C PHE A 96 -22.32 21.87 5.67
N GLU A 97 -22.18 22.46 6.85
CA GLU A 97 -20.91 23.00 7.31
C GLU A 97 -19.94 21.84 7.61
N ASN A 98 -18.92 21.70 6.79
CA ASN A 98 -17.92 20.63 6.90
C ASN A 98 -16.58 21.20 7.34
N ASN A 99 -16.01 20.61 8.39
CA ASN A 99 -14.65 20.88 8.84
C ASN A 99 -13.77 19.62 8.69
N GLU A 100 -12.50 19.73 9.08
CA GLU A 100 -11.56 18.62 8.98
C GLU A 100 -12.00 17.38 9.78
N ASN A 101 -12.49 17.57 11.00
CA ASN A 101 -12.91 16.48 11.87
C ASN A 101 -14.13 15.74 11.32
N ILE A 102 -15.18 16.49 10.96
CA ILE A 102 -16.40 15.93 10.37
C ILE A 102 -16.07 15.24 9.05
N GLY A 103 -15.27 15.89 8.19
CA GLY A 103 -14.85 15.33 6.91
C GLY A 103 -14.05 14.04 7.06
N GLN A 104 -13.10 13.96 7.99
CA GLN A 104 -12.33 12.74 8.26
C GLN A 104 -13.19 11.61 8.87
N PHE A 105 -14.17 11.97 9.71
CA PHE A 105 -15.13 11.01 10.24
C PHE A 105 -15.92 10.36 9.11
N ILE A 106 -16.50 11.18 8.21
CA ILE A 106 -17.27 10.69 7.05
C ILE A 106 -16.39 9.88 6.08
N VAL A 107 -15.15 10.33 5.83
CA VAL A 107 -14.17 9.58 5.01
C VAL A 107 -13.93 8.19 5.57
N THR A 108 -13.85 8.04 6.90
CA THR A 108 -13.67 6.73 7.53
C THR A 108 -14.84 5.79 7.22
N ILE A 109 -16.06 6.31 7.28
CA ILE A 109 -17.29 5.55 6.96
C ILE A 109 -17.37 5.22 5.48
N LEU A 110 -17.13 6.21 4.62
CA LEU A 110 -17.13 6.01 3.16
C LEU A 110 -16.11 4.95 2.74
N ASN A 111 -14.91 4.98 3.30
CA ASN A 111 -13.89 3.95 3.03
C ASN A 111 -14.35 2.56 3.45
N ALA A 112 -15.06 2.42 4.57
CA ALA A 112 -15.62 1.15 4.99
C ALA A 112 -16.75 0.67 4.04
N GLN A 113 -17.69 1.55 3.68
CA GLN A 113 -18.83 1.22 2.82
C GLN A 113 -18.42 0.96 1.37
N CYS A 114 -17.42 1.66 0.86
CA CYS A 114 -17.00 1.59 -0.53
C CYS A 114 -15.94 0.50 -0.81
N GLN A 115 -15.54 -0.33 0.17
CA GLN A 115 -14.60 -1.45 -0.04
C GLN A 115 -15.06 -2.48 -1.07
N LYS A 116 -16.36 -2.55 -1.35
CA LYS A 116 -16.96 -3.41 -2.38
C LYS A 116 -16.60 -3.01 -3.81
N TYR A 117 -16.13 -1.79 -4.03
CA TYR A 117 -15.74 -1.30 -5.35
C TYR A 117 -14.30 -1.66 -5.70
N SER A 118 -14.07 -1.95 -6.97
CA SER A 118 -12.78 -2.43 -7.48
C SER A 118 -12.67 -2.16 -8.98
N PHE A 119 -11.60 -2.58 -9.61
CA PHE A 119 -11.42 -2.48 -11.06
C PHE A 119 -12.53 -3.20 -11.85
N THR A 120 -13.08 -4.29 -11.31
CA THR A 120 -14.17 -5.06 -11.96
C THR A 120 -15.56 -4.50 -11.66
N GLU A 121 -15.70 -3.72 -10.58
CA GLU A 121 -16.96 -3.12 -10.14
C GLU A 121 -16.70 -1.66 -9.75
N MET A 122 -16.54 -0.79 -10.75
CA MET A 122 -16.17 0.61 -10.53
C MET A 122 -17.29 1.42 -9.89
N LEU A 123 -16.92 2.30 -8.97
CA LEU A 123 -17.79 3.31 -8.39
C LEU A 123 -18.00 4.46 -9.39
N THR A 124 -19.23 4.65 -9.81
CA THR A 124 -19.65 5.77 -10.67
C THR A 124 -20.36 6.84 -9.85
N SER A 125 -20.52 8.05 -10.40
CA SER A 125 -21.28 9.13 -9.76
C SER A 125 -22.74 8.74 -9.46
N LYS A 126 -23.35 7.92 -10.30
CA LYS A 126 -24.71 7.39 -10.05
C LYS A 126 -24.72 6.44 -8.85
N LYS A 127 -23.71 5.58 -8.72
CA LYS A 127 -23.63 4.62 -7.61
C LYS A 127 -23.37 5.33 -6.28
N ILE A 128 -22.36 6.22 -6.21
CA ILE A 128 -22.06 6.94 -4.96
C ILE A 128 -23.23 7.80 -4.52
N LYS A 129 -23.98 8.41 -5.45
CA LYS A 129 -25.18 9.19 -5.15
C LYS A 129 -26.27 8.34 -4.47
N ALA A 130 -26.34 7.06 -4.79
CA ALA A 130 -27.34 6.13 -4.25
C ALA A 130 -26.83 5.36 -3.01
N GLU A 131 -25.56 5.50 -2.65
CA GLU A 131 -25.03 4.86 -1.42
C GLU A 131 -25.65 5.47 -0.19
N SER A 132 -25.83 4.63 0.85
CA SER A 132 -26.18 5.08 2.19
C SER A 132 -24.99 4.91 3.13
N ILE A 133 -24.87 5.84 4.05
CA ILE A 133 -23.85 5.81 5.10
C ILE A 133 -24.49 5.94 6.48
N PRO A 134 -24.06 5.16 7.47
CA PRO A 134 -24.53 5.31 8.84
C PRO A 134 -23.87 6.54 9.49
N LEU A 135 -24.67 7.44 10.05
CA LEU A 135 -24.19 8.60 10.79
C LEU A 135 -24.86 8.68 12.18
N PRO A 136 -24.12 9.19 13.19
CA PRO A 136 -24.65 9.31 14.54
C PRO A 136 -25.85 10.27 14.60
N LEU A 137 -26.86 9.88 15.33
CA LEU A 137 -28.03 10.73 15.62
C LEU A 137 -27.87 11.45 16.95
N LYS A 138 -28.42 12.65 17.06
CA LYS A 138 -28.50 13.42 18.31
C LYS A 138 -29.22 12.56 19.39
N PRO A 139 -28.82 12.64 20.65
CA PRO A 139 -29.46 11.88 21.73
C PRO A 139 -30.97 12.11 21.88
N SER A 140 -31.47 13.24 21.37
CA SER A 140 -32.90 13.58 21.35
C SER A 140 -33.67 13.04 20.14
N ALA A 141 -32.98 12.48 19.15
CA ALA A 141 -33.61 11.98 17.93
C ALA A 141 -34.32 10.64 18.15
N ASP A 142 -35.41 10.41 17.45
CA ASP A 142 -36.07 9.11 17.39
C ASP A 142 -35.41 8.24 16.33
N PRO A 143 -34.75 7.12 16.68
CA PRO A 143 -34.08 6.25 15.70
C PRO A 143 -35.03 5.62 14.68
N SER A 144 -36.36 5.63 14.96
CA SER A 144 -37.37 5.13 14.02
C SER A 144 -37.91 6.19 13.07
N ASN A 145 -37.65 7.48 13.36
CA ASN A 145 -38.18 8.60 12.54
C ASN A 145 -37.25 9.81 12.66
N TYR A 146 -36.22 9.87 11.84
CA TYR A 146 -35.18 10.90 11.82
C TYR A 146 -35.02 11.55 10.44
N THR A 147 -34.40 12.72 10.43
CA THR A 147 -34.06 13.50 9.25
C THR A 147 -32.59 13.95 9.29
N GLN A 148 -32.12 14.64 8.28
CA GLN A 148 -30.76 15.21 8.28
C GLN A 148 -30.53 16.22 9.42
N ALA A 149 -31.59 16.87 9.95
CA ALA A 149 -31.51 17.78 11.07
C ALA A 149 -31.14 17.08 12.38
N ASP A 150 -31.33 15.77 12.43
CA ASP A 150 -31.07 14.94 13.61
C ASP A 150 -29.65 14.36 13.61
N ILE A 151 -28.83 14.62 12.58
CA ILE A 151 -27.40 14.21 12.55
C ILE A 151 -26.64 14.93 13.65
N ASP A 152 -25.84 14.18 14.41
CA ASP A 152 -25.01 14.71 15.50
C ASP A 152 -23.61 15.10 14.99
N TRP A 153 -23.52 16.27 14.35
CA TRP A 153 -22.27 16.83 13.86
C TRP A 153 -21.27 17.10 14.99
N ASP A 154 -21.76 17.52 16.17
CA ASP A 154 -20.92 17.82 17.34
C ASP A 154 -20.26 16.56 17.88
N TYR A 155 -20.96 15.42 17.84
CA TYR A 155 -20.39 14.12 18.20
C TYR A 155 -19.22 13.77 17.29
N MET A 156 -19.39 13.89 15.95
CA MET A 156 -18.34 13.59 14.99
C MET A 156 -17.11 14.47 15.19
N ASP A 157 -17.32 15.77 15.35
CA ASP A 157 -16.25 16.73 15.60
C ASP A 157 -15.50 16.41 16.90
N THR A 158 -16.23 16.15 17.98
CA THR A 158 -15.67 15.82 19.30
C THR A 158 -14.85 14.51 19.26
N VAL A 159 -15.37 13.46 18.62
CA VAL A 159 -14.69 12.17 18.52
C VAL A 159 -13.37 12.33 17.75
N MET A 160 -13.39 12.98 16.61
CA MET A 160 -12.20 13.18 15.79
C MET A 160 -11.18 14.12 16.46
N SER A 161 -11.63 15.16 17.15
CA SER A 161 -10.75 16.00 17.97
C SER A 161 -9.99 15.18 19.01
N ARG A 162 -10.68 14.29 19.73
CA ARG A 162 -10.05 13.40 20.72
C ARG A 162 -9.06 12.43 20.08
N VAL A 163 -9.40 11.87 18.93
CA VAL A 163 -8.49 10.98 18.17
C VAL A 163 -7.23 11.74 17.75
N THR A 164 -7.40 12.96 17.23
CA THR A 164 -6.30 13.83 16.79
C THR A 164 -5.40 14.24 17.97
N GLU A 165 -5.98 14.65 19.10
CA GLU A 165 -5.20 15.01 20.30
C GLU A 165 -4.42 13.81 20.83
N LYS A 166 -5.04 12.63 20.95
CA LYS A 166 -4.33 11.42 21.34
C LYS A 166 -3.20 11.06 20.35
N ALA A 167 -3.42 11.25 19.05
CA ALA A 167 -2.37 11.01 18.04
C ALA A 167 -1.22 12.01 18.21
N LYS A 168 -1.50 13.31 18.47
CA LYS A 168 -0.49 14.32 18.75
C LYS A 168 0.29 14.04 20.03
N GLU A 169 -0.39 13.65 21.13
CA GLU A 169 0.25 13.24 22.39
C GLU A 169 1.19 12.05 22.16
N ARG A 170 0.76 11.04 21.40
CA ARG A 170 1.58 9.89 21.05
C ARG A 170 2.78 10.28 20.20
N LEU A 171 2.60 11.15 19.20
CA LEU A 171 3.69 11.66 18.37
C LEU A 171 4.69 12.47 19.20
N ALA A 172 4.22 13.30 20.15
CA ALA A 172 5.08 14.07 21.04
C ALA A 172 5.90 13.17 21.99
N ASN A 173 5.32 12.04 22.40
CA ASN A 173 5.97 11.05 23.26
C ASN A 173 6.84 10.05 22.49
N LEU A 174 6.76 10.03 21.15
CA LEU A 174 7.74 9.27 20.39
C LEU A 174 9.14 9.84 20.64
N PRO A 175 10.14 8.98 20.86
CA PRO A 175 11.52 9.43 20.91
C PRO A 175 11.77 10.24 19.65
N GLN A 176 12.04 11.55 19.82
CA GLN A 176 12.40 12.40 18.70
C GLN A 176 13.48 11.68 17.92
N PRO A 177 13.41 11.60 16.59
CA PRO A 177 14.53 11.10 15.82
C PRO A 177 15.71 11.96 16.29
N THR A 178 16.58 11.38 17.11
CA THR A 178 17.85 12.06 17.36
C THR A 178 18.38 12.36 15.96
N ASP A 179 18.76 13.62 15.71
CA ASP A 179 19.44 14.09 14.49
C ASP A 179 20.81 13.41 14.28
N LYS A 180 20.98 12.21 14.78
CA LYS A 180 21.95 11.29 14.24
C LYS A 180 21.49 11.07 12.81
N LYS A 181 22.04 11.89 11.88
CA LYS A 181 22.10 11.55 10.46
C LYS A 181 22.24 10.07 10.41
N LYS A 182 21.24 9.35 9.83
CA LYS A 182 21.36 7.91 9.61
C LYS A 182 22.69 7.77 8.91
N THR A 183 23.72 7.31 9.63
CA THR A 183 25.01 7.05 9.00
C THR A 183 24.69 6.00 7.95
N PRO A 184 24.87 6.31 6.66
CA PRO A 184 24.63 5.32 5.61
C PRO A 184 25.44 4.08 6.01
N VAL A 185 24.89 2.90 5.76
CA VAL A 185 25.68 1.68 5.94
C VAL A 185 26.92 1.82 5.07
N ASP A 186 28.08 1.72 5.68
CA ASP A 186 29.34 1.75 4.93
C ASP A 186 29.45 0.46 4.12
N THR A 187 29.28 0.59 2.81
CA THR A 187 29.39 -0.51 1.85
C THR A 187 30.71 -0.53 1.10
N SER A 188 31.68 0.30 1.50
CA SER A 188 32.96 0.44 0.79
C SER A 188 33.79 -0.85 0.75
N SER A 189 33.55 -1.75 1.70
CA SER A 189 34.18 -3.09 1.79
C SER A 189 33.31 -4.21 1.24
N TRP A 190 32.19 -3.90 0.55
CA TRP A 190 31.30 -4.91 -0.01
C TRP A 190 31.74 -5.28 -1.42
N GLY A 191 31.47 -6.52 -1.81
CA GLY A 191 31.71 -7.01 -3.17
C GLY A 191 30.46 -6.91 -4.03
N GLU A 192 30.66 -6.69 -5.33
CA GLU A 192 29.60 -6.69 -6.34
C GLU A 192 29.39 -8.08 -6.91
N PHE A 193 28.16 -8.62 -6.81
CA PHE A 193 27.82 -9.96 -7.25
C PHE A 193 26.71 -9.93 -8.28
N VAL A 194 26.93 -10.61 -9.41
CA VAL A 194 25.94 -10.71 -10.49
C VAL A 194 24.77 -11.60 -10.06
N VAL A 195 23.55 -11.09 -10.14
CA VAL A 195 22.32 -11.74 -9.67
C VAL A 195 22.18 -13.16 -10.26
N GLY A 196 22.36 -13.33 -11.55
CA GLY A 196 22.25 -14.63 -12.22
C GLY A 196 23.34 -15.65 -11.86
N LYS A 197 24.44 -15.22 -11.20
CA LYS A 197 25.41 -16.13 -10.61
C LYS A 197 24.99 -16.63 -9.24
N LEU A 198 24.21 -15.83 -8.51
CA LEU A 198 23.72 -16.17 -7.17
C LEU A 198 22.39 -16.94 -7.21
N PHE A 199 21.49 -16.57 -8.10
CA PHE A 199 20.11 -17.04 -8.11
C PHE A 199 19.77 -17.75 -9.42
N ASP A 200 18.77 -18.64 -9.33
CA ASP A 200 18.04 -19.20 -10.47
C ASP A 200 16.58 -18.73 -10.43
N LYS A 201 15.98 -18.50 -11.61
CA LYS A 201 14.55 -18.25 -11.72
C LYS A 201 13.78 -19.53 -11.47
N CYS A 202 12.75 -19.46 -10.60
CA CYS A 202 11.81 -20.54 -10.40
C CYS A 202 10.84 -20.63 -11.60
N ASP A 203 10.66 -21.82 -12.16
CA ASP A 203 9.69 -22.09 -13.24
C ASP A 203 8.39 -22.64 -12.64
N LEU A 204 7.74 -21.82 -11.80
CA LEU A 204 6.50 -22.19 -11.12
C LEU A 204 5.30 -22.03 -12.05
N LYS A 205 4.47 -23.06 -12.13
CA LYS A 205 3.30 -23.13 -13.01
C LYS A 205 2.01 -23.30 -12.21
N ARG A 206 0.92 -22.88 -12.82
CA ARG A 206 -0.39 -23.28 -12.37
C ARG A 206 -0.64 -24.72 -12.83
N ILE A 207 -1.01 -25.57 -11.89
CA ILE A 207 -1.30 -27.00 -12.11
C ILE A 207 -2.70 -27.17 -12.72
N LYS A 208 -3.69 -26.43 -12.21
CA LYS A 208 -5.07 -26.49 -12.68
C LYS A 208 -5.21 -25.88 -14.08
N PRO A 209 -5.63 -26.66 -15.12
CA PRO A 209 -5.74 -26.16 -16.49
C PRO A 209 -6.85 -25.10 -16.65
N ASP A 210 -8.04 -25.41 -16.16
CA ASP A 210 -9.23 -24.55 -16.27
C ASP A 210 -9.30 -23.60 -15.08
N PHE A 211 -8.79 -22.39 -15.29
CA PHE A 211 -8.74 -21.36 -14.26
C PHE A 211 -9.86 -20.35 -14.39
N ASN A 212 -10.60 -20.16 -13.31
CA ASN A 212 -11.58 -19.12 -13.18
C ASN A 212 -11.22 -18.21 -11.98
N LYS A 213 -10.86 -16.98 -12.25
CA LYS A 213 -10.45 -16.01 -11.22
C LYS A 213 -11.49 -15.84 -10.09
N HIS A 214 -12.78 -15.96 -10.38
CA HIS A 214 -13.84 -15.74 -9.39
C HIS A 214 -14.06 -16.94 -8.45
N SER A 215 -13.74 -18.16 -8.89
CA SER A 215 -13.94 -19.38 -8.10
C SER A 215 -12.64 -19.99 -7.56
N ASP A 216 -11.48 -19.62 -8.13
CA ASP A 216 -10.20 -20.24 -7.83
C ASP A 216 -9.24 -19.34 -7.06
N LEU A 217 -9.67 -18.10 -6.77
CA LEU A 217 -8.93 -17.14 -5.93
C LEU A 217 -9.80 -16.57 -4.84
N SER A 218 -9.17 -16.28 -3.69
CA SER A 218 -9.76 -15.52 -2.58
C SER A 218 -8.90 -14.29 -2.27
N SER A 219 -9.50 -13.21 -1.83
CA SER A 219 -8.78 -12.03 -1.32
C SER A 219 -8.27 -12.21 0.12
N THR A 220 -8.79 -13.20 0.82
CA THR A 220 -8.44 -13.53 2.22
C THR A 220 -8.06 -15.00 2.33
N PRO A 221 -7.13 -15.37 3.24
CA PRO A 221 -6.77 -16.76 3.46
C PRO A 221 -7.92 -17.53 4.13
N SER A 222 -8.02 -18.83 3.82
CA SER A 222 -8.92 -19.79 4.45
C SER A 222 -8.30 -21.20 4.42
N GLU A 223 -8.95 -22.21 4.99
CA GLU A 223 -8.50 -23.60 4.88
C GLU A 223 -8.43 -24.06 3.42
N GLU A 224 -9.37 -23.63 2.58
CA GLU A 224 -9.41 -23.94 1.15
C GLU A 224 -8.40 -23.12 0.34
N PHE A 225 -8.36 -21.80 0.59
CA PHE A 225 -7.46 -20.87 -0.10
C PHE A 225 -6.29 -20.53 0.80
N ASN A 226 -5.33 -21.44 0.89
CA ASN A 226 -4.25 -21.44 1.86
C ASN A 226 -2.88 -21.05 1.29
N LEU A 227 -2.75 -20.95 -0.03
CA LEU A 227 -1.50 -20.60 -0.69
C LEU A 227 -1.48 -19.12 -1.09
N PRO A 228 -0.56 -18.30 -0.54
CA PRO A 228 -0.34 -16.94 -1.01
C PRO A 228 0.09 -16.91 -2.48
N LEU A 229 -0.49 -15.99 -3.26
CA LEU A 229 -0.17 -15.77 -4.66
C LEU A 229 0.28 -14.33 -4.88
N ILE A 230 1.51 -14.18 -5.33
CA ILE A 230 2.13 -12.89 -5.67
C ILE A 230 1.78 -12.45 -7.10
N ASN A 231 1.81 -11.15 -7.36
CA ASN A 231 1.59 -10.62 -8.70
C ASN A 231 2.33 -9.29 -8.96
N ALA A 232 1.68 -8.15 -8.71
CA ALA A 232 2.25 -6.81 -8.85
C ALA A 232 1.51 -5.84 -7.92
N LYS A 233 1.67 -6.05 -6.63
CA LYS A 233 1.01 -5.28 -5.59
C LYS A 233 2.03 -4.50 -4.76
N VAL A 234 1.78 -3.24 -4.53
CA VAL A 234 2.53 -2.47 -3.55
C VAL A 234 2.01 -2.81 -2.15
N GLY A 235 2.91 -3.25 -1.27
CA GLY A 235 2.55 -3.66 0.09
C GLY A 235 2.00 -5.09 0.20
N ASN A 236 1.68 -5.51 1.42
CA ASN A 236 1.26 -6.87 1.76
C ASN A 236 2.22 -7.96 1.21
N ASN A 237 3.50 -7.65 1.14
CA ASN A 237 4.54 -8.55 0.62
C ASN A 237 4.24 -9.11 -0.78
N ASP A 238 3.68 -8.26 -1.68
CA ASP A 238 3.15 -8.57 -3.01
C ASP A 238 1.99 -9.59 -3.04
N ILE A 239 1.51 -10.10 -1.91
CA ILE A 239 0.41 -11.06 -1.86
C ILE A 239 -0.86 -10.38 -2.32
N MET A 240 -1.35 -10.76 -3.49
CA MET A 240 -2.56 -10.19 -4.11
C MET A 240 -3.79 -11.04 -3.85
N TYR A 241 -3.64 -12.36 -3.89
CA TYR A 241 -4.70 -13.34 -3.69
C TYR A 241 -4.18 -14.56 -2.93
N TYR A 242 -5.11 -15.45 -2.58
CA TYR A 242 -4.84 -16.79 -2.06
C TYR A 242 -5.47 -17.80 -3.01
N GLY A 243 -4.72 -18.85 -3.37
CA GLY A 243 -5.18 -19.98 -4.16
C GLY A 243 -5.19 -21.27 -3.32
N ARG A 244 -5.69 -22.36 -3.92
CA ARG A 244 -5.54 -23.70 -3.33
C ARG A 244 -4.12 -24.22 -3.62
N SER A 245 -3.46 -24.76 -2.62
CA SER A 245 -2.12 -25.33 -2.79
C SER A 245 -2.07 -26.49 -3.81
N SER A 246 -3.20 -27.16 -4.05
CA SER A 246 -3.34 -28.20 -5.10
C SER A 246 -3.32 -27.64 -6.51
N ASP A 247 -3.63 -26.37 -6.71
CA ASP A 247 -3.85 -25.76 -8.02
C ASP A 247 -2.60 -25.04 -8.57
N TRP A 248 -1.56 -24.91 -7.75
CA TRP A 248 -0.36 -24.12 -8.03
C TRP A 248 0.92 -24.83 -7.59
N GLU A 249 1.96 -24.75 -8.40
CA GLU A 249 3.32 -24.99 -7.92
C GLU A 249 3.75 -23.81 -7.04
N SER A 250 4.49 -24.10 -5.98
CA SER A 250 4.95 -23.11 -5.01
C SER A 250 6.37 -23.40 -4.56
N GLU A 251 7.06 -22.38 -4.08
CA GLU A 251 8.42 -22.49 -3.57
C GLU A 251 8.56 -21.68 -2.29
N THR A 252 9.54 -22.07 -1.45
CA THR A 252 9.88 -21.43 -0.19
C THR A 252 11.25 -20.76 -0.27
N MET A 253 11.51 -19.80 0.61
CA MET A 253 12.82 -19.14 0.71
C MET A 253 13.25 -18.54 -0.63
N THR A 254 12.35 -17.77 -1.25
CA THR A 254 12.56 -17.13 -2.56
C THR A 254 12.52 -15.61 -2.45
N LEU A 255 13.10 -14.94 -3.42
CA LEU A 255 12.85 -13.53 -3.69
C LEU A 255 11.80 -13.42 -4.80
N ASP A 256 10.79 -12.64 -4.56
CA ASP A 256 9.82 -12.23 -5.54
C ASP A 256 10.26 -10.93 -6.22
N ILE A 257 10.18 -10.87 -7.53
CA ILE A 257 10.50 -9.69 -8.32
C ILE A 257 9.28 -9.29 -9.15
N VAL A 258 8.77 -8.10 -8.90
CA VAL A 258 7.67 -7.54 -9.69
C VAL A 258 8.19 -7.18 -11.08
N ASN A 259 7.73 -7.94 -12.07
CA ASN A 259 8.13 -7.81 -13.47
C ASN A 259 7.46 -6.62 -14.18
N ASP A 260 6.14 -6.46 -13.94
CA ASP A 260 5.29 -5.54 -14.68
C ASP A 260 4.16 -4.99 -13.78
N GLY A 261 4.38 -3.84 -13.22
CA GLY A 261 3.39 -3.14 -12.38
C GLY A 261 3.68 -1.65 -12.37
N ALA A 262 2.69 -0.82 -12.73
CA ALA A 262 2.89 0.61 -12.97
C ALA A 262 3.77 1.33 -11.93
N ALA A 263 3.49 1.11 -10.63
CA ALA A 263 4.23 1.73 -9.52
C ALA A 263 5.17 0.72 -8.82
N SER A 264 5.04 -0.56 -9.09
CA SER A 264 5.73 -1.64 -8.37
C SER A 264 6.81 -2.36 -9.19
N THR A 265 6.99 -2.02 -10.47
CA THR A 265 8.03 -2.65 -11.32
C THR A 265 9.41 -2.53 -10.68
N GLY A 266 10.10 -3.66 -10.50
CA GLY A 266 11.41 -3.73 -9.86
C GLY A 266 11.38 -3.75 -8.34
N MET A 267 10.20 -3.78 -7.70
CA MET A 267 10.10 -4.11 -6.28
C MET A 267 10.48 -5.56 -6.04
N VAL A 268 11.11 -5.81 -4.90
CA VAL A 268 11.58 -7.14 -4.50
C VAL A 268 11.10 -7.44 -3.09
N TYR A 269 10.49 -8.62 -2.92
CA TYR A 269 9.98 -9.06 -1.63
C TYR A 269 10.58 -10.42 -1.25
N ALA A 270 10.83 -10.61 0.03
CA ALA A 270 11.23 -11.90 0.57
C ALA A 270 9.99 -12.77 0.80
N GLN A 271 10.01 -13.99 0.26
CA GLN A 271 8.96 -14.99 0.41
C GLN A 271 9.50 -16.21 1.17
N PRO A 272 9.51 -16.17 2.51
CA PRO A 272 10.06 -17.29 3.29
C PRO A 272 9.14 -18.51 3.28
N GLN A 273 7.83 -18.31 3.12
CA GLN A 273 6.83 -19.38 3.09
C GLN A 273 6.54 -19.83 1.67
N ALA A 274 5.89 -20.99 1.53
CA ALA A 274 5.42 -21.47 0.25
C ALA A 274 4.52 -20.43 -0.42
N THR A 275 4.90 -20.01 -1.63
CA THR A 275 4.25 -18.95 -2.37
C THR A 275 4.18 -19.32 -3.84
N GLY A 276 2.99 -19.18 -4.44
CA GLY A 276 2.79 -19.33 -5.88
C GLY A 276 2.85 -17.98 -6.61
N THR A 277 2.94 -18.02 -7.93
CA THR A 277 3.09 -16.81 -8.76
C THR A 277 1.95 -16.67 -9.76
N LEU A 278 1.38 -15.48 -9.88
CA LEU A 278 0.41 -15.12 -10.93
C LEU A 278 1.14 -14.65 -12.21
N TYR A 279 0.81 -13.43 -12.74
CA TYR A 279 1.23 -13.07 -14.11
C TYR A 279 2.37 -12.05 -14.17
N ASN A 280 2.41 -11.10 -13.22
CA ASN A 280 3.23 -9.88 -13.32
C ASN A 280 4.41 -9.88 -12.34
N ALA A 281 4.73 -11.01 -11.76
CA ALA A 281 5.87 -11.23 -10.90
C ALA A 281 6.53 -12.58 -11.23
N TYR A 282 7.69 -12.83 -10.70
CA TYR A 282 8.37 -14.13 -10.73
C TYR A 282 9.26 -14.29 -9.51
N GLN A 283 9.51 -15.54 -9.15
CA GLN A 283 10.37 -15.87 -8.03
C GLN A 283 11.76 -16.29 -8.51
N ILE A 284 12.77 -15.93 -7.71
CA ILE A 284 14.14 -16.43 -7.86
C ILE A 284 14.58 -17.08 -6.55
N LYS A 285 15.37 -18.13 -6.66
CA LYS A 285 15.88 -18.90 -5.52
C LYS A 285 17.39 -18.88 -5.51
N LEU A 286 17.97 -18.70 -4.31
CA LEU A 286 19.42 -18.78 -4.14
C LEU A 286 19.91 -20.17 -4.52
N LYS A 287 21.00 -20.25 -5.30
CA LYS A 287 21.59 -21.51 -5.71
C LYS A 287 22.17 -22.24 -4.50
N PRO A 288 21.91 -23.55 -4.34
CA PRO A 288 22.50 -24.32 -3.25
C PRO A 288 24.03 -24.35 -3.27
N SER A 289 24.63 -24.15 -4.46
CA SER A 289 26.09 -24.02 -4.61
C SER A 289 26.66 -22.72 -4.04
N VAL A 290 25.83 -21.71 -3.78
CA VAL A 290 26.22 -20.43 -3.19
C VAL A 290 26.07 -20.50 -1.67
N HIS A 291 24.93 -20.94 -1.17
CA HIS A 291 24.65 -21.10 0.25
C HIS A 291 23.49 -22.09 0.47
N GLN A 292 23.65 -23.05 1.38
CA GLN A 292 22.68 -24.13 1.56
C GLN A 292 21.62 -23.83 2.61
N ASN A 293 21.99 -23.13 3.67
CA ASN A 293 21.14 -22.91 4.85
C ASN A 293 20.72 -21.45 4.98
N LEU A 294 20.02 -20.93 3.96
CA LEU A 294 19.54 -19.55 3.94
C LEU A 294 18.57 -19.32 5.10
N THR A 295 18.82 -18.30 5.93
CA THR A 295 17.90 -17.87 7.00
C THR A 295 16.91 -16.83 6.48
N VAL A 296 15.82 -16.59 7.23
CA VAL A 296 14.86 -15.54 6.91
C VAL A 296 15.51 -14.15 6.95
N SER A 297 16.37 -13.90 7.92
CA SER A 297 17.14 -12.65 8.04
C SER A 297 18.03 -12.41 6.82
N GLN A 298 18.76 -13.43 6.37
CA GLN A 298 19.57 -13.36 5.15
C GLN A 298 18.69 -13.12 3.91
N LEU A 299 17.53 -13.79 3.82
CA LEU A 299 16.59 -13.60 2.72
C LEU A 299 16.07 -12.16 2.65
N LEU A 300 15.70 -11.56 3.79
CA LEU A 300 15.27 -10.16 3.90
C LEU A 300 16.38 -9.18 3.52
N PHE A 301 17.62 -9.48 3.95
CA PHE A 301 18.78 -8.69 3.55
C PHE A 301 18.99 -8.72 2.03
N LEU A 302 18.96 -9.92 1.42
CA LEU A 302 19.08 -10.10 -0.03
C LEU A 302 17.95 -9.40 -0.79
N ALA A 303 16.70 -9.45 -0.30
CA ALA A 303 15.58 -8.72 -0.89
C ALA A 303 15.85 -7.21 -0.92
N THR A 304 16.34 -6.67 0.20
CA THR A 304 16.60 -5.23 0.35
C THR A 304 17.72 -4.76 -0.58
N THR A 305 18.84 -5.48 -0.63
CA THR A 305 19.97 -5.10 -1.49
C THR A 305 19.63 -5.27 -2.97
N THR A 306 18.89 -6.33 -3.32
CA THR A 306 18.43 -6.55 -4.69
C THR A 306 17.49 -5.42 -5.11
N GLN A 307 16.49 -5.08 -4.29
CA GLN A 307 15.58 -3.98 -4.59
C GLN A 307 16.32 -2.65 -4.76
N ALA A 308 17.22 -2.30 -3.84
CA ALA A 308 18.00 -1.07 -3.93
C ALA A 308 18.80 -0.97 -5.22
N SER A 309 19.28 -2.11 -5.74
CA SER A 309 20.08 -2.18 -6.96
C SER A 309 19.26 -2.10 -8.25
N ILE A 310 18.00 -2.57 -8.25
CA ILE A 310 17.21 -2.71 -9.49
C ILE A 310 16.01 -1.77 -9.61
N GLN A 311 15.37 -1.35 -8.51
CA GLN A 311 14.10 -0.62 -8.53
C GLN A 311 14.10 0.62 -9.42
N ASN A 312 15.18 1.39 -9.40
CA ASN A 312 15.29 2.62 -10.19
C ASN A 312 15.75 2.40 -11.64
N LYS A 313 16.10 1.17 -12.02
CA LYS A 313 16.55 0.81 -13.36
C LYS A 313 15.41 0.33 -14.25
N PHE A 314 14.30 -0.09 -13.63
CA PHE A 314 13.15 -0.64 -14.33
C PHE A 314 11.89 0.20 -14.10
N SER A 315 10.96 0.11 -15.05
CA SER A 315 9.71 0.85 -15.07
C SER A 315 8.66 0.10 -15.89
N TYR A 316 7.44 0.63 -15.98
CA TYR A 316 6.41 0.06 -16.85
C TYR A 316 6.87 -0.05 -18.32
N GLU A 317 7.67 0.91 -18.82
CA GLU A 317 8.20 0.91 -20.19
C GLU A 317 9.47 0.05 -20.33
N ASN A 318 10.17 -0.20 -19.23
CA ASN A 318 11.38 -1.02 -19.17
C ASN A 318 11.23 -2.11 -18.10
N LYS A 319 10.48 -3.15 -18.41
CA LYS A 319 10.10 -4.23 -17.48
C LYS A 319 11.29 -4.94 -16.86
N ALA A 320 11.15 -5.32 -15.58
CA ALA A 320 12.16 -6.06 -14.81
C ALA A 320 12.13 -7.57 -15.13
N ILE A 321 12.24 -7.94 -16.40
CA ILE A 321 12.25 -9.34 -16.82
C ILE A 321 13.57 -10.02 -16.43
N TRP A 322 13.52 -11.35 -16.20
CA TRP A 322 14.66 -12.12 -15.73
C TRP A 322 15.93 -11.93 -16.56
N ASN A 323 15.82 -11.94 -17.90
CA ASN A 323 16.98 -11.76 -18.78
C ASN A 323 17.74 -10.44 -18.56
N LYS A 324 17.09 -9.43 -18.01
CA LYS A 324 17.73 -8.16 -17.65
C LYS A 324 18.22 -8.20 -16.19
N VAL A 325 17.36 -8.63 -15.27
CA VAL A 325 17.68 -8.65 -13.84
C VAL A 325 18.84 -9.59 -13.52
N GLN A 326 18.94 -10.75 -14.17
CA GLN A 326 20.06 -11.66 -13.95
C GLN A 326 21.44 -11.08 -14.30
N ALA A 327 21.48 -10.04 -15.15
CA ALA A 327 22.72 -9.37 -15.53
C ALA A 327 23.11 -8.22 -14.59
N GLU A 328 22.19 -7.83 -13.70
CA GLU A 328 22.47 -6.78 -12.71
C GLU A 328 23.39 -7.31 -11.59
N SER A 329 24.10 -6.37 -10.95
CA SER A 329 24.92 -6.65 -9.77
C SER A 329 24.26 -6.10 -8.51
N ILE A 330 24.47 -6.82 -7.40
CA ILE A 330 24.07 -6.40 -6.06
C ILE A 330 25.28 -6.34 -5.14
N PRO A 331 25.39 -5.33 -4.28
CA PRO A 331 26.44 -5.25 -3.30
C PRO A 331 26.13 -6.17 -2.11
N LEU A 332 27.08 -7.03 -1.74
CA LEU A 332 26.97 -7.90 -0.56
C LEU A 332 28.21 -7.78 0.32
N PRO A 333 28.04 -7.90 1.66
CA PRO A 333 29.17 -7.80 2.59
C PRO A 333 30.16 -8.94 2.39
N LEU A 334 31.45 -8.62 2.44
CA LEU A 334 32.54 -9.58 2.38
C LEU A 334 32.99 -9.96 3.80
N LYS A 335 33.48 -11.18 3.96
CA LYS A 335 34.16 -11.62 5.17
C LYS A 335 35.36 -10.72 5.46
N PRO A 336 35.68 -10.45 6.73
CA PRO A 336 36.87 -9.63 7.08
C PRO A 336 38.19 -10.16 6.52
N SER A 337 38.25 -11.46 6.23
CA SER A 337 39.45 -12.11 5.66
C SER A 337 39.51 -12.04 4.12
N ALA A 338 38.45 -11.56 3.47
CA ALA A 338 38.41 -11.51 2.00
C ALA A 338 39.27 -10.35 1.47
N ASP A 339 39.86 -10.57 0.31
CA ASP A 339 40.54 -9.51 -0.44
C ASP A 339 39.49 -8.75 -1.29
N PRO A 340 39.23 -7.46 -1.02
CA PRO A 340 38.24 -6.70 -1.79
C PRO A 340 38.56 -6.56 -3.28
N SER A 341 39.81 -6.83 -3.67
CA SER A 341 40.23 -6.80 -5.10
C SER A 341 40.12 -8.15 -5.80
N ASN A 342 39.94 -9.22 -5.03
CA ASN A 342 39.87 -10.60 -5.57
C ASN A 342 39.04 -11.50 -4.68
N TYR A 343 37.71 -11.49 -4.83
CA TYR A 343 36.75 -12.23 -4.03
C TYR A 343 35.85 -13.11 -4.88
N THR A 344 35.28 -14.11 -4.25
CA THR A 344 34.32 -15.06 -4.83
C THR A 344 33.03 -15.12 -4.01
N GLN A 345 32.09 -15.98 -4.38
CA GLN A 345 30.85 -16.21 -3.63
C GLN A 345 31.11 -16.82 -2.24
N ASP A 346 32.25 -17.50 -2.05
CA ASP A 346 32.63 -18.10 -0.78
C ASP A 346 33.05 -17.03 0.26
N ASP A 347 33.34 -15.81 -0.22
CA ASP A 347 33.74 -14.70 0.62
C ASP A 347 32.56 -13.84 1.13
N ILE A 348 31.33 -14.21 0.77
CA ILE A 348 30.11 -13.52 1.28
C ILE A 348 29.99 -13.75 2.78
N ALA A 349 29.78 -12.65 3.52
CA ALA A 349 29.64 -12.66 4.99
C ALA A 349 28.18 -12.89 5.42
N TRP A 350 27.71 -14.14 5.36
CA TRP A 350 26.35 -14.52 5.72
C TRP A 350 25.99 -14.20 7.17
N ASP A 351 26.92 -14.43 8.11
CA ASP A 351 26.72 -14.12 9.54
C ASP A 351 26.53 -12.61 9.79
N TYR A 352 27.16 -11.77 8.97
CA TYR A 352 26.96 -10.32 9.05
C TYR A 352 25.51 -9.97 8.69
N MET A 353 24.94 -10.59 7.65
CA MET A 353 23.55 -10.33 7.24
C MET A 353 22.57 -10.71 8.37
N ASP A 354 22.76 -11.86 9.01
CA ASP A 354 21.93 -12.27 10.15
C ASP A 354 22.05 -11.27 11.31
N SER A 355 23.26 -10.94 11.73
CA SER A 355 23.49 -10.01 12.84
C SER A 355 22.91 -8.61 12.56
N PHE A 356 23.03 -8.14 11.31
CA PHE A 356 22.50 -6.85 10.87
C PHE A 356 20.98 -6.81 10.93
N MET A 357 20.32 -7.85 10.40
CA MET A 357 18.86 -7.92 10.38
C MET A 357 18.28 -8.12 11.78
N GLN A 358 18.90 -8.98 12.62
CA GLN A 358 18.50 -9.15 14.01
C GLN A 358 18.56 -7.82 14.78
N ALA A 359 19.63 -7.02 14.60
CA ALA A 359 19.71 -5.70 15.21
C ALA A 359 18.64 -4.73 14.76
N ILE A 360 18.14 -4.85 13.52
CA ILE A 360 16.98 -4.07 13.01
C ILE A 360 15.69 -4.57 13.66
N GLU A 361 15.47 -5.88 13.71
CA GLU A 361 14.30 -6.52 14.31
C GLU A 361 14.17 -6.19 15.79
N GLU A 362 15.26 -6.27 16.56
CA GLU A 362 15.30 -5.87 17.97
C GLU A 362 14.90 -4.40 18.17
N LYS A 363 15.42 -3.50 17.33
CA LYS A 363 15.04 -2.07 17.37
C LYS A 363 13.57 -1.85 17.01
N ALA A 364 13.07 -2.58 16.02
CA ALA A 364 11.67 -2.51 15.62
C ALA A 364 10.76 -3.04 16.74
N HIS A 365 11.09 -4.19 17.32
CA HIS A 365 10.38 -4.80 18.43
C HIS A 365 10.35 -3.88 19.67
N ALA A 366 11.51 -3.35 20.08
CA ALA A 366 11.59 -2.41 21.20
C ALA A 366 10.70 -1.17 20.97
N ARG A 367 10.59 -0.73 19.73
CA ARG A 367 9.73 0.41 19.36
C ARG A 367 8.24 0.07 19.44
N VAL A 368 7.86 -1.13 19.00
CA VAL A 368 6.46 -1.62 19.10
C VAL A 368 6.06 -1.79 20.55
N VAL A 369 6.90 -2.42 21.38
CA VAL A 369 6.66 -2.59 22.83
C VAL A 369 6.51 -1.23 23.51
N SER A 370 7.40 -0.26 23.23
CA SER A 370 7.28 1.11 23.76
C SER A 370 5.99 1.82 23.33
N LEU A 371 5.44 1.50 22.15
CA LEU A 371 4.15 2.02 21.69
C LEU A 371 2.96 1.33 22.37
N GLU A 372 3.07 0.02 22.64
CA GLU A 372 2.03 -0.74 23.34
C GLU A 372 1.91 -0.34 24.83
N GLU A 373 3.02 -0.04 25.49
CA GLU A 373 3.03 0.46 26.87
C GLU A 373 2.42 1.87 27.03
N GLN A 374 2.26 2.62 25.91
CA GLN A 374 1.66 3.95 25.86
C GLN A 374 0.17 3.92 25.47
N ILE A 375 -0.40 2.75 25.22
CA ILE A 375 -1.81 2.53 24.89
C ILE A 375 -2.62 2.13 26.13
#